data_e2a267826397166cf01ca28bc96010e9
#
_entry.id   e2a267826397166cf01ca28bc96010e9
#
_cell.length_a   1.000
_cell.length_b   1.000
_cell.length_c   1.000
_cell.angle_alpha   90.00
_cell.angle_beta   90.00
_cell.angle_gamma   90.00
#
_symmetry.space_group_name_H-M   'P 1'
#
loop_
_entity.id
_entity.type
_entity.pdbx_description
1 polymer ?
#
loop_
_entity_poly.entity_id
_entity_poly.type
_entity_poly.pdbx_seq_one_letter_code
_entity_poly.pdbx_strand_id
1 'polypeptide(L)'
;MRRKINEALVDGYKPDEIVIVTGSYHVAGLKEVDEGMTDDEYKLLPRTEAKHTLMPYSYYRLSTRFGYGAGNQAPGYYELLWHGLKESNLQYAAQHYLAEIAKFQREHGFLVSSAEVIEAVRLANALARLRGGLVPALRDIRDAAVTCLGKGELGTISLAVADAEIGTKIGSLPDGVSRTCIQDDFYGKLGELKLEKYRSLTAMELSLDLRENRNAATVRTAFLDLNRSFFLHRLRVLNVSFVKQVPVRQDDATWAERWMLSWTPEAEIE
;
A
#
# COMPACT_ATOMS: atom_id res chain seq x y z
N MET A 1 -19.59 19.27 -7.27
CA MET A 1 -18.94 18.73 -8.49
C MET A 1 -19.40 19.48 -9.74
N ARG A 2 -20.68 19.50 -10.11
CA ARG A 2 -21.20 20.22 -11.31
C ARG A 2 -20.70 21.66 -11.42
N ARG A 3 -20.78 22.43 -10.32
CA ARG A 3 -20.27 23.79 -10.26
C ARG A 3 -18.80 23.89 -10.72
N LYS A 4 -17.93 22.97 -10.28
CA LYS A 4 -16.50 22.95 -10.68
C LYS A 4 -16.30 22.60 -12.16
N ILE A 5 -17.19 21.81 -12.73
CA ILE A 5 -17.20 21.53 -14.17
C ILE A 5 -17.59 22.79 -14.93
N ASN A 6 -18.65 23.48 -14.48
CA ASN A 6 -19.10 24.72 -15.09
C ASN A 6 -18.04 25.85 -14.98
N GLU A 7 -17.35 25.97 -13.84
CA GLU A 7 -16.22 26.90 -13.69
C GLU A 7 -15.14 26.62 -14.75
N ALA A 8 -14.74 25.35 -14.94
CA ALA A 8 -13.74 25.00 -15.95
C ALA A 8 -14.21 25.34 -17.39
N LEU A 9 -15.50 25.17 -17.69
CA LEU A 9 -16.06 25.56 -18.99
C LEU A 9 -16.06 27.09 -19.16
N VAL A 10 -16.38 27.85 -18.11
CA VAL A 10 -16.32 29.31 -18.10
C VAL A 10 -14.88 29.82 -18.23
N ASP A 11 -13.92 29.12 -17.64
CA ASP A 11 -12.47 29.40 -17.77
C ASP A 11 -11.93 29.09 -19.16
N GLY A 12 -12.76 28.56 -20.07
CA GLY A 12 -12.45 28.37 -21.48
C GLY A 12 -11.98 26.97 -21.88
N TYR A 13 -11.97 26.00 -20.94
CA TYR A 13 -11.71 24.60 -21.30
C TYR A 13 -12.87 24.02 -22.11
N LYS A 14 -12.56 23.25 -23.14
CA LYS A 14 -13.57 22.55 -23.93
C LYS A 14 -14.01 21.25 -23.22
N PRO A 15 -15.24 20.75 -23.49
CA PRO A 15 -15.70 19.51 -22.89
C PRO A 15 -14.80 18.29 -23.12
N ASP A 16 -14.13 18.22 -24.27
CA ASP A 16 -13.19 17.17 -24.64
C ASP A 16 -11.83 17.28 -23.93
N GLU A 17 -11.55 18.43 -23.31
CA GLU A 17 -10.33 18.67 -22.50
C GLU A 17 -10.58 18.41 -21.01
N ILE A 18 -11.82 18.15 -20.59
CA ILE A 18 -12.18 17.96 -19.18
C ILE A 18 -12.40 16.47 -18.87
N VAL A 19 -11.55 15.91 -18.03
CA VAL A 19 -11.69 14.54 -17.50
C VAL A 19 -12.12 14.58 -16.03
N ILE A 20 -13.25 13.95 -15.73
CA ILE A 20 -13.81 13.91 -14.38
C ILE A 20 -13.56 12.51 -13.79
N VAL A 21 -12.71 12.44 -12.77
CA VAL A 21 -12.45 11.20 -12.02
C VAL A 21 -13.24 11.25 -10.72
N THR A 22 -14.24 10.36 -10.59
CA THR A 22 -15.14 10.33 -9.43
C THR A 22 -15.58 8.91 -9.13
N GLY A 23 -16.13 8.68 -7.92
CA GLY A 23 -16.77 7.40 -7.59
C GLY A 23 -17.99 7.15 -8.50
N SER A 24 -18.20 5.88 -8.87
CA SER A 24 -19.24 5.46 -9.83
C SER A 24 -20.65 5.94 -9.45
N TYR A 25 -20.94 6.06 -8.17
CA TYR A 25 -22.21 6.57 -7.65
C TYR A 25 -22.54 7.98 -8.18
N HIS A 26 -21.53 8.83 -8.35
CA HIS A 26 -21.73 10.21 -8.78
C HIS A 26 -21.90 10.36 -10.30
N VAL A 27 -21.53 9.33 -11.08
CA VAL A 27 -21.55 9.40 -12.56
C VAL A 27 -22.95 9.65 -13.09
N ALA A 28 -23.96 8.96 -12.55
CA ALA A 28 -25.36 9.13 -12.99
C ALA A 28 -25.82 10.58 -12.79
N GLY A 29 -25.62 11.11 -11.57
CA GLY A 29 -26.00 12.49 -11.25
C GLY A 29 -25.22 13.55 -12.03
N LEU A 30 -23.99 13.28 -12.47
CA LEU A 30 -23.20 14.21 -13.29
C LEU A 30 -23.63 14.22 -14.77
N LYS A 31 -24.30 13.16 -15.25
CA LYS A 31 -24.83 13.10 -16.62
C LYS A 31 -26.10 13.89 -16.80
N GLU A 32 -26.83 14.15 -15.73
CA GLU A 32 -28.04 14.97 -15.78
C GLU A 32 -27.65 16.43 -16.05
N VAL A 33 -28.33 17.06 -17.01
CA VAL A 33 -28.11 18.46 -17.36
C VAL A 33 -28.78 19.33 -16.30
N ASP A 34 -28.02 19.83 -15.37
CA ASP A 34 -28.46 20.74 -14.33
C ASP A 34 -27.38 21.78 -14.12
N GLU A 35 -27.76 23.05 -13.95
CA GLU A 35 -26.80 24.17 -13.81
C GLU A 35 -25.91 24.07 -12.58
N GLY A 36 -26.29 23.21 -11.65
CA GLY A 36 -25.53 23.05 -10.39
C GLY A 36 -25.81 24.20 -9.42
N MET A 37 -25.05 24.21 -8.32
CA MET A 37 -25.19 25.19 -7.25
C MET A 37 -24.67 26.56 -7.68
N THR A 38 -25.41 27.62 -7.43
CA THR A 38 -25.00 29.01 -7.64
C THR A 38 -23.93 29.44 -6.64
N ASP A 39 -23.28 30.57 -6.92
CA ASP A 39 -22.25 31.14 -6.00
C ASP A 39 -22.84 31.56 -4.65
N ASP A 40 -24.04 32.04 -4.64
CA ASP A 40 -24.69 32.49 -3.42
C ASP A 40 -25.17 31.31 -2.57
N GLU A 41 -25.73 30.27 -3.18
CA GLU A 41 -26.00 29.00 -2.48
C GLU A 41 -24.74 28.38 -1.91
N TYR A 42 -23.63 28.39 -2.65
CA TYR A 42 -22.34 27.88 -2.16
C TYR A 42 -21.78 28.67 -0.98
N LYS A 43 -21.94 30.00 -0.95
CA LYS A 43 -21.53 30.85 0.16
C LYS A 43 -22.33 30.60 1.43
N LEU A 44 -23.62 30.23 1.26
CA LEU A 44 -24.55 29.95 2.36
C LEU A 44 -24.34 28.56 2.99
N LEU A 45 -23.55 27.68 2.37
CA LEU A 45 -23.26 26.36 2.94
C LEU A 45 -22.57 26.49 4.29
N PRO A 46 -23.01 25.70 5.28
CA PRO A 46 -22.31 25.65 6.58
C PRO A 46 -20.87 25.19 6.38
N ARG A 47 -19.94 25.91 6.98
CA ARG A 47 -18.51 25.61 6.92
C ARG A 47 -18.03 25.25 8.30
N THR A 48 -17.26 24.18 8.38
CA THR A 48 -16.56 23.77 9.60
C THR A 48 -15.05 23.92 9.36
N GLU A 49 -14.35 24.39 10.35
CA GLU A 49 -12.89 24.36 10.31
C GLU A 49 -12.42 22.91 10.22
N ALA A 50 -11.61 22.63 9.24
CA ALA A 50 -11.03 21.30 9.03
C ALA A 50 -9.54 21.43 8.82
N LYS A 51 -8.80 20.51 9.44
CA LYS A 51 -7.37 20.33 9.15
C LYS A 51 -7.23 19.18 8.18
N HIS A 52 -6.37 19.35 7.20
CA HIS A 52 -6.08 18.33 6.20
C HIS A 52 -4.64 17.89 6.35
N THR A 53 -4.40 16.59 6.20
CA THR A 53 -3.07 16.01 6.10
C THR A 53 -3.03 15.03 4.96
N LEU A 54 -1.84 14.82 4.40
CA LEU A 54 -1.61 13.79 3.40
C LEU A 54 -1.07 12.55 4.11
N MET A 55 -1.51 11.39 3.68
CA MET A 55 -0.98 10.10 4.13
C MET A 55 -0.43 9.32 2.94
N PRO A 56 0.71 8.63 3.09
CA PRO A 56 1.15 7.70 2.07
C PRO A 56 0.18 6.52 2.01
N TYR A 57 -0.03 5.99 0.81
CA TYR A 57 -0.89 4.82 0.60
C TYR A 57 -0.07 3.70 -0.03
N SER A 58 -0.20 2.48 0.48
CA SER A 58 0.37 1.30 -0.16
C SER A 58 -0.59 0.72 -1.19
N TYR A 59 -0.06 -0.01 -2.16
CA TYR A 59 -0.88 -0.74 -3.12
C TYR A 59 -1.76 -1.79 -2.43
N TYR A 60 -1.28 -2.38 -1.34
CA TYR A 60 -2.07 -3.30 -0.54
C TYR A 60 -3.33 -2.62 0.02
N ARG A 61 -3.20 -1.42 0.60
CA ARG A 61 -4.36 -0.65 1.11
C ARG A 61 -5.31 -0.17 0.02
N LEU A 62 -4.80 0.08 -1.19
CA LEU A 62 -5.63 0.39 -2.35
C LEU A 62 -6.31 -0.84 -2.93
N SER A 63 -5.89 -2.05 -2.56
CA SER A 63 -6.42 -3.28 -3.10
C SER A 63 -7.75 -3.67 -2.44
N THR A 64 -8.58 -4.41 -3.19
CA THR A 64 -9.81 -5.01 -2.66
C THR A 64 -9.53 -6.05 -1.57
N ARG A 65 -8.30 -6.58 -1.49
CA ARG A 65 -7.90 -7.57 -0.48
C ARG A 65 -7.79 -7.00 0.93
N PHE A 66 -7.60 -5.70 1.05
CA PHE A 66 -7.63 -5.01 2.35
C PHE A 66 -9.05 -4.85 2.91
N GLY A 67 -10.09 -5.21 2.12
CA GLY A 67 -11.48 -5.06 2.53
C GLY A 67 -12.11 -3.73 2.12
N TYR A 68 -11.40 -2.86 1.42
CA TYR A 68 -11.94 -1.63 0.87
C TYR A 68 -12.78 -1.94 -0.37
N GLY A 69 -14.10 -1.81 -0.27
CA GLY A 69 -15.03 -2.21 -1.33
C GLY A 69 -14.86 -1.49 -2.68
N ALA A 70 -14.28 -0.28 -2.67
CA ALA A 70 -13.95 0.50 -3.86
C ALA A 70 -12.49 0.31 -4.32
N GLY A 71 -11.76 -0.65 -3.73
CA GLY A 71 -10.37 -0.91 -4.05
C GLY A 71 -10.15 -1.47 -5.45
N ASN A 72 -8.91 -1.42 -5.91
CA ASN A 72 -8.49 -2.02 -7.16
C ASN A 72 -8.12 -3.51 -6.95
N GLN A 73 -8.51 -4.39 -7.86
CA GLN A 73 -8.16 -5.82 -7.76
C GLN A 73 -6.68 -6.09 -8.00
N ALA A 74 -6.01 -5.29 -8.82
CA ALA A 74 -4.66 -5.53 -9.29
C ALA A 74 -3.88 -4.24 -9.54
N PRO A 75 -3.61 -3.41 -8.50
CA PRO A 75 -2.94 -2.12 -8.68
C PRO A 75 -1.56 -2.26 -9.32
N GLY A 76 -0.78 -3.30 -8.99
CA GLY A 76 0.52 -3.57 -9.60
C GLY A 76 0.42 -3.86 -11.09
N TYR A 77 -0.56 -4.67 -11.51
CA TYR A 77 -0.81 -4.92 -12.94
C TYR A 77 -1.15 -3.62 -13.70
N TYR A 78 -2.02 -2.77 -13.14
CA TYR A 78 -2.39 -1.53 -13.81
C TYR A 78 -1.22 -0.53 -13.90
N GLU A 79 -0.28 -0.59 -12.97
CA GLU A 79 0.96 0.16 -13.09
C GLU A 79 1.82 -0.34 -14.26
N LEU A 80 1.99 -1.66 -14.40
CA LEU A 80 2.68 -2.24 -15.57
C LEU A 80 2.01 -1.84 -16.88
N LEU A 81 0.68 -1.86 -16.91
CA LEU A 81 -0.09 -1.41 -18.08
C LEU A 81 0.17 0.07 -18.39
N TRP A 82 0.19 0.93 -17.37
CA TRP A 82 0.49 2.34 -17.52
C TRP A 82 1.90 2.59 -18.05
N HIS A 83 2.89 1.86 -17.55
CA HIS A 83 4.26 1.92 -18.07
C HIS A 83 4.32 1.52 -19.54
N GLY A 84 3.69 0.41 -19.91
CA GLY A 84 3.63 -0.03 -21.28
C GLY A 84 2.97 0.98 -22.21
N LEU A 85 1.90 1.64 -21.77
CA LEU A 85 1.24 2.70 -22.55
C LEU A 85 2.14 3.91 -22.77
N LYS A 86 2.90 4.34 -21.75
CA LYS A 86 3.84 5.45 -21.88
C LYS A 86 4.99 5.16 -22.85
N GLU A 87 5.44 3.92 -22.90
CA GLU A 87 6.50 3.46 -23.78
C GLU A 87 6.01 3.00 -25.16
N SER A 88 4.69 3.11 -25.41
CA SER A 88 4.05 2.58 -26.63
C SER A 88 4.30 1.07 -26.83
N ASN A 89 4.54 0.34 -25.75
CA ASN A 89 4.76 -1.10 -25.74
C ASN A 89 3.55 -1.83 -25.11
N LEU A 90 2.60 -2.21 -25.93
CA LEU A 90 1.37 -2.87 -25.48
C LEU A 90 1.59 -4.29 -24.91
N GLN A 91 2.75 -4.90 -25.14
CA GLN A 91 3.10 -6.22 -24.60
C GLN A 91 3.79 -6.14 -23.23
N TYR A 92 4.18 -4.93 -22.80
CA TYR A 92 4.94 -4.71 -21.58
C TYR A 92 4.28 -5.36 -20.35
N ALA A 93 3.00 -5.10 -20.13
CA ALA A 93 2.28 -5.60 -18.98
C ALA A 93 2.26 -7.13 -18.91
N ALA A 94 1.98 -7.81 -20.04
CA ALA A 94 1.94 -9.27 -20.09
C ALA A 94 3.31 -9.89 -19.81
N GLN A 95 4.36 -9.35 -20.45
CA GLN A 95 5.72 -9.84 -20.31
C GLN A 95 6.24 -9.68 -18.87
N HIS A 96 6.09 -8.47 -18.29
CA HIS A 96 6.59 -8.19 -16.96
C HIS A 96 5.79 -8.92 -15.87
N TYR A 97 4.47 -8.96 -15.97
CA TYR A 97 3.65 -9.69 -15.01
C TYR A 97 4.04 -11.19 -14.93
N LEU A 98 4.21 -11.86 -16.07
CA LEU A 98 4.61 -13.26 -16.13
C LEU A 98 6.05 -13.47 -15.67
N ALA A 99 6.94 -12.51 -15.97
CA ALA A 99 8.32 -12.55 -15.50
C ALA A 99 8.43 -12.37 -13.98
N GLU A 100 7.64 -11.46 -13.38
CA GLU A 100 7.60 -11.26 -11.92
C GLU A 100 7.06 -12.51 -11.19
N ILE A 101 6.02 -13.17 -11.70
CA ILE A 101 5.56 -14.45 -11.15
C ILE A 101 6.68 -15.49 -11.18
N ALA A 102 7.36 -15.65 -12.31
CA ALA A 102 8.44 -16.61 -12.44
C ALA A 102 9.64 -16.28 -11.53
N LYS A 103 9.95 -15.00 -11.37
CA LYS A 103 10.98 -14.51 -10.45
C LYS A 103 10.62 -14.85 -9.01
N PHE A 104 9.41 -14.51 -8.56
CA PHE A 104 8.92 -14.84 -7.23
C PHE A 104 9.01 -16.35 -6.94
N GLN A 105 8.58 -17.18 -7.88
CA GLN A 105 8.67 -18.64 -7.74
C GLN A 105 10.13 -19.11 -7.56
N ARG A 106 11.06 -18.59 -8.37
CA ARG A 106 12.49 -18.94 -8.25
C ARG A 106 13.09 -18.54 -6.92
N GLU A 107 12.76 -17.34 -6.42
CA GLU A 107 13.19 -16.85 -5.11
C GLU A 107 12.68 -17.72 -3.95
N HIS A 108 11.54 -18.42 -4.16
CA HIS A 108 10.95 -19.35 -3.20
C HIS A 108 11.31 -20.82 -3.47
N GLY A 109 12.33 -21.07 -4.29
CA GLY A 109 12.88 -22.42 -4.50
C GLY A 109 12.16 -23.25 -5.55
N PHE A 110 11.21 -22.69 -6.32
CA PHE A 110 10.57 -23.41 -7.42
C PHE A 110 11.38 -23.27 -8.70
N LEU A 111 11.49 -24.38 -9.43
CA LEU A 111 12.16 -24.40 -10.73
C LEU A 111 11.19 -23.94 -11.82
N VAL A 112 11.42 -22.74 -12.33
CA VAL A 112 10.67 -22.17 -13.45
C VAL A 112 11.65 -21.73 -14.53
N SER A 113 11.49 -22.27 -15.72
CA SER A 113 12.35 -21.98 -16.87
C SER A 113 11.92 -20.71 -17.60
N SER A 114 12.85 -20.11 -18.33
CA SER A 114 12.51 -18.99 -19.24
C SER A 114 11.61 -19.44 -20.40
N ALA A 115 11.68 -20.70 -20.80
CA ALA A 115 10.79 -21.26 -21.82
C ALA A 115 9.33 -21.26 -21.36
N GLU A 116 9.05 -21.62 -20.09
CA GLU A 116 7.70 -21.56 -19.54
C GLU A 116 7.13 -20.14 -19.55
N VAL A 117 7.96 -19.13 -19.27
CA VAL A 117 7.55 -17.71 -19.34
C VAL A 117 7.22 -17.31 -20.79
N ILE A 118 8.06 -17.71 -21.76
CA ILE A 118 7.83 -17.42 -23.16
C ILE A 118 6.52 -18.06 -23.64
N GLU A 119 6.28 -19.33 -23.28
CA GLU A 119 5.04 -20.00 -23.64
C GLU A 119 3.82 -19.40 -22.94
N ALA A 120 3.95 -18.93 -21.70
CA ALA A 120 2.89 -18.18 -21.02
C ALA A 120 2.53 -16.88 -21.76
N VAL A 121 3.52 -16.11 -22.22
CA VAL A 121 3.29 -14.89 -23.02
C VAL A 121 2.60 -15.25 -24.35
N ARG A 122 3.03 -16.33 -25.01
CA ARG A 122 2.40 -16.79 -26.25
C ARG A 122 0.95 -17.21 -26.05
N LEU A 123 0.68 -17.96 -24.97
CA LEU A 123 -0.67 -18.40 -24.62
C LEU A 123 -1.56 -17.21 -24.28
N ALA A 124 -1.08 -16.23 -23.48
CA ALA A 124 -1.84 -15.03 -23.19
C ALA A 124 -2.28 -14.28 -24.47
N ASN A 125 -1.37 -14.11 -25.41
CA ASN A 125 -1.67 -13.51 -26.71
C ASN A 125 -2.67 -14.33 -27.55
N ALA A 126 -2.57 -15.64 -27.52
CA ALA A 126 -3.52 -16.52 -28.21
C ALA A 126 -4.93 -16.40 -27.60
N LEU A 127 -5.03 -16.40 -26.26
CA LEU A 127 -6.30 -16.22 -25.55
C LEU A 127 -6.93 -14.86 -25.86
N ALA A 128 -6.15 -13.78 -25.86
CA ALA A 128 -6.61 -12.46 -26.23
C ALA A 128 -7.24 -12.44 -27.64
N ARG A 129 -6.53 -13.03 -28.63
CA ARG A 129 -7.04 -13.11 -30.00
C ARG A 129 -8.31 -13.93 -30.11
N LEU A 130 -8.41 -15.06 -29.41
CA LEU A 130 -9.63 -15.89 -29.37
C LEU A 130 -10.82 -15.13 -28.79
N ARG A 131 -10.56 -14.19 -27.88
CA ARG A 131 -11.59 -13.31 -27.26
C ARG A 131 -11.83 -12.01 -28.04
N GLY A 132 -11.20 -11.84 -29.21
CA GLY A 132 -11.32 -10.64 -30.05
C GLY A 132 -10.53 -9.43 -29.53
N GLY A 133 -9.61 -9.61 -28.59
CA GLY A 133 -8.73 -8.57 -28.07
C GLY A 133 -7.47 -8.37 -28.92
N LEU A 134 -6.96 -7.14 -28.92
CA LEU A 134 -5.69 -6.79 -29.60
C LEU A 134 -4.47 -7.14 -28.74
N VAL A 135 -4.63 -7.05 -27.42
CA VAL A 135 -3.58 -7.32 -26.43
C VAL A 135 -4.17 -8.14 -25.27
N PRO A 136 -3.33 -8.92 -24.56
CA PRO A 136 -3.80 -9.71 -23.41
C PRO A 136 -4.32 -8.79 -22.29
N ALA A 137 -5.54 -9.04 -21.83
CA ALA A 137 -6.07 -8.48 -20.61
C ALA A 137 -5.59 -9.27 -19.39
N LEU A 138 -5.75 -8.72 -18.18
CA LEU A 138 -5.35 -9.38 -16.93
C LEU A 138 -5.85 -10.83 -16.83
N ARG A 139 -7.09 -11.09 -17.27
CA ARG A 139 -7.67 -12.43 -17.28
C ARG A 139 -6.88 -13.39 -18.17
N ASP A 140 -6.51 -12.96 -19.37
CA ASP A 140 -5.77 -13.78 -20.33
C ASP A 140 -4.39 -14.12 -19.80
N ILE A 141 -3.74 -13.15 -19.17
CA ILE A 141 -2.40 -13.30 -18.58
C ILE A 141 -2.46 -14.24 -17.36
N ARG A 142 -3.50 -14.11 -16.53
CA ARG A 142 -3.71 -14.98 -15.36
C ARG A 142 -3.98 -16.42 -15.78
N ASP A 143 -4.86 -16.64 -16.77
CA ASP A 143 -5.14 -17.98 -17.31
C ASP A 143 -3.86 -18.62 -17.87
N ALA A 144 -3.04 -17.86 -18.58
CA ALA A 144 -1.75 -18.31 -19.10
C ALA A 144 -0.74 -18.62 -17.98
N ALA A 145 -0.68 -17.78 -16.93
CA ALA A 145 0.18 -18.02 -15.77
C ALA A 145 -0.19 -19.33 -15.06
N VAL A 146 -1.47 -19.57 -14.81
CA VAL A 146 -1.96 -20.81 -14.19
C VAL A 146 -1.58 -22.00 -15.05
N THR A 147 -1.77 -21.91 -16.35
CA THR A 147 -1.51 -23.04 -17.27
C THR A 147 -0.02 -23.36 -17.37
N CYS A 148 0.83 -22.36 -17.63
CA CYS A 148 2.25 -22.59 -17.93
C CYS A 148 3.13 -22.58 -16.68
N LEU A 149 2.93 -21.64 -15.74
CA LEU A 149 3.76 -21.51 -14.54
C LEU A 149 3.20 -22.29 -13.36
N GLY A 150 1.87 -22.40 -13.27
CA GLY A 150 1.16 -23.13 -12.23
C GLY A 150 0.88 -24.58 -12.57
N LYS A 151 1.28 -25.07 -13.76
CA LYS A 151 1.03 -26.43 -14.24
C LYS A 151 -0.46 -26.82 -14.18
N GLY A 152 -1.34 -25.86 -14.41
CA GLY A 152 -2.79 -26.01 -14.38
C GLY A 152 -3.42 -25.74 -13.00
N GLU A 153 -2.64 -25.51 -11.95
CA GLU A 153 -3.14 -25.30 -10.59
C GLU A 153 -2.83 -23.88 -10.09
N LEU A 154 -3.86 -23.09 -9.80
CA LEU A 154 -3.71 -21.74 -9.22
C LEU A 154 -3.01 -21.78 -7.84
N GLY A 155 -3.26 -22.82 -7.05
CA GLY A 155 -2.71 -22.94 -5.70
C GLY A 155 -1.18 -22.86 -5.67
N THR A 156 -0.50 -23.40 -6.68
CA THR A 156 0.96 -23.41 -6.77
C THR A 156 1.58 -22.03 -7.01
N ILE A 157 0.83 -21.10 -7.62
CA ILE A 157 1.31 -19.75 -7.96
C ILE A 157 0.50 -18.64 -7.28
N SER A 158 -0.42 -18.96 -6.38
CA SER A 158 -1.36 -18.00 -5.81
C SER A 158 -0.70 -16.83 -5.10
N LEU A 159 0.41 -17.08 -4.37
CA LEU A 159 1.19 -16.04 -3.70
C LEU A 159 1.94 -15.17 -4.71
N ALA A 160 2.55 -15.77 -5.73
CA ALA A 160 3.25 -15.06 -6.80
C ALA A 160 2.29 -14.18 -7.61
N VAL A 161 1.08 -14.70 -7.91
CA VAL A 161 0.02 -13.93 -8.56
C VAL A 161 -0.43 -12.76 -7.69
N ALA A 162 -0.60 -12.99 -6.38
CA ALA A 162 -1.00 -11.94 -5.46
C ALA A 162 0.07 -10.82 -5.37
N ASP A 163 1.34 -11.19 -5.34
CA ASP A 163 2.46 -10.25 -5.33
C ASP A 163 2.52 -9.42 -6.63
N ALA A 164 2.44 -10.06 -7.78
CA ALA A 164 2.46 -9.39 -9.08
C ALA A 164 1.23 -8.49 -9.33
N GLU A 165 0.05 -8.88 -8.83
CA GLU A 165 -1.19 -8.12 -9.01
C GLU A 165 -1.30 -6.92 -8.08
N ILE A 166 -0.91 -7.09 -6.83
CA ILE A 166 -1.00 -6.01 -5.85
C ILE A 166 0.26 -5.15 -5.92
N GLY A 167 1.43 -5.77 -5.89
CA GLY A 167 2.70 -5.07 -5.75
C GLY A 167 2.97 -4.61 -4.32
N THR A 168 4.20 -4.23 -4.08
CA THR A 168 4.69 -3.81 -2.74
C THR A 168 4.92 -2.32 -2.64
N LYS A 169 4.57 -1.55 -3.67
CA LYS A 169 4.84 -0.11 -3.71
C LYS A 169 3.99 0.68 -2.73
N ILE A 170 4.63 1.71 -2.22
CA ILE A 170 4.06 2.65 -1.26
C ILE A 170 4.31 4.05 -1.79
N GLY A 171 3.31 4.90 -1.66
CA GLY A 171 3.42 6.30 -2.03
C GLY A 171 4.43 7.03 -1.13
N SER A 172 5.07 8.04 -1.68
CA SER A 172 5.90 8.98 -0.93
C SER A 172 5.17 10.30 -0.78
N LEU A 173 5.37 10.97 0.36
CA LEU A 173 4.88 12.32 0.56
C LEU A 173 5.92 13.32 0.07
N PRO A 174 5.50 14.47 -0.49
CA PRO A 174 6.39 15.58 -0.79
C PRO A 174 7.06 16.11 0.48
N ASP A 175 8.26 16.67 0.33
CA ASP A 175 8.92 17.36 1.43
C ASP A 175 8.07 18.55 1.92
N GLY A 176 8.03 18.75 3.24
CA GLY A 176 7.31 19.86 3.86
C GLY A 176 5.83 19.61 4.11
N VAL A 177 5.32 18.41 3.88
CA VAL A 177 3.95 18.06 4.31
C VAL A 177 3.88 18.02 5.84
N SER A 178 2.90 18.73 6.41
CA SER A 178 2.67 18.72 7.86
C SER A 178 2.23 17.32 8.31
N ARG A 179 2.91 16.78 9.31
CA ARG A 179 2.51 15.56 10.00
C ARG A 179 1.29 15.79 10.86
N THR A 180 0.57 14.75 11.18
CA THR A 180 -0.47 14.82 12.21
C THR A 180 0.17 14.99 13.58
N CYS A 181 -0.58 15.57 14.54
CA CYS A 181 -0.10 15.67 15.92
C CYS A 181 0.27 14.32 16.52
N ILE A 182 -0.40 13.23 16.09
CA ILE A 182 -0.11 11.85 16.53
C ILE A 182 1.23 11.39 15.97
N GLN A 183 1.49 11.64 14.70
CA GLN A 183 2.77 11.30 14.07
C GLN A 183 3.92 12.09 14.71
N ASP A 184 3.73 13.38 14.98
CA ASP A 184 4.76 14.19 15.65
C ASP A 184 5.04 13.69 17.08
N ASP A 185 4.00 13.32 17.85
CA ASP A 185 4.18 12.71 19.17
C ASP A 185 4.89 11.36 19.08
N PHE A 186 4.50 10.53 18.13
CA PHE A 186 5.14 9.23 17.88
C PHE A 186 6.64 9.38 17.58
N TYR A 187 7.01 10.25 16.64
CA TYR A 187 8.42 10.51 16.30
C TYR A 187 9.18 11.15 17.45
N GLY A 188 8.56 12.08 18.18
CA GLY A 188 9.12 12.63 19.40
C GLY A 188 9.43 11.55 20.43
N LYS A 189 8.50 10.61 20.64
CA LYS A 189 8.69 9.47 21.55
C LYS A 189 9.77 8.50 21.08
N LEU A 190 9.88 8.23 19.78
CA LEU A 190 10.98 7.42 19.25
C LEU A 190 12.35 8.03 19.57
N GLY A 191 12.50 9.36 19.40
CA GLY A 191 13.72 10.08 19.76
C GLY A 191 14.00 10.06 21.26
N GLU A 192 13.00 10.41 22.10
CA GLU A 192 13.10 10.37 23.55
C GLU A 192 13.55 9.03 24.12
N LEU A 193 13.02 7.94 23.53
CA LEU A 193 13.25 6.57 23.97
C LEU A 193 14.44 5.92 23.26
N LYS A 194 15.15 6.64 22.38
CA LYS A 194 16.28 6.15 21.58
C LYS A 194 15.93 4.90 20.76
N LEU A 195 14.75 4.92 20.15
CA LEU A 195 14.22 3.84 19.31
C LEU A 195 14.37 4.12 17.81
N GLU A 196 14.90 5.27 17.40
CA GLU A 196 15.02 5.70 15.98
C GLU A 196 15.78 4.69 15.12
N LYS A 197 16.80 4.04 15.68
CA LYS A 197 17.58 3.02 14.96
C LYS A 197 16.76 1.82 14.51
N TYR A 198 15.62 1.57 15.15
CA TYR A 198 14.72 0.47 14.79
C TYR A 198 13.76 0.81 13.65
N ARG A 199 13.83 2.03 13.10
CA ARG A 199 13.12 2.40 11.87
C ARG A 199 13.85 1.81 10.66
N SER A 200 13.82 0.49 10.56
CA SER A 200 14.43 -0.26 9.47
C SER A 200 13.45 -1.32 8.99
N LEU A 201 13.44 -1.59 7.69
CA LEU A 201 12.68 -2.70 7.09
C LEU A 201 13.14 -4.05 7.64
N THR A 202 14.41 -4.14 8.04
CA THR A 202 14.95 -5.35 8.66
C THR A 202 14.46 -5.41 10.10
N ALA A 203 13.79 -6.49 10.47
CA ALA A 203 13.35 -6.72 11.83
C ALA A 203 14.55 -6.84 12.78
N MET A 204 14.54 -6.06 13.86
CA MET A 204 15.58 -6.05 14.87
C MET A 204 15.02 -6.40 16.24
N GLU A 205 15.74 -7.22 16.97
CA GLU A 205 15.36 -7.58 18.33
C GLU A 205 15.74 -6.48 19.32
N LEU A 206 14.84 -6.20 20.25
CA LEU A 206 15.05 -5.31 21.39
C LEU A 206 14.71 -6.09 22.67
N SER A 207 15.71 -6.26 23.53
CA SER A 207 15.55 -6.82 24.88
C SER A 207 15.47 -5.68 25.88
N LEU A 208 14.50 -5.73 26.77
CA LEU A 208 14.25 -4.74 27.84
C LEU A 208 14.44 -5.40 29.20
N ASP A 209 15.09 -4.67 30.11
CA ASP A 209 15.12 -4.95 31.54
C ASP A 209 14.29 -3.88 32.29
N LEU A 210 13.13 -4.25 32.79
CA LEU A 210 12.18 -3.31 33.38
C LEU A 210 12.59 -2.81 34.77
N ARG A 211 13.68 -3.33 35.33
CA ARG A 211 14.19 -2.90 36.64
C ARG A 211 14.89 -1.55 36.52
N GLU A 212 14.98 -0.86 37.65
CA GLU A 212 15.74 0.37 37.78
C GLU A 212 17.22 0.14 37.47
N ASN A 213 17.75 0.86 36.51
CA ASN A 213 19.17 0.91 36.27
C ASN A 213 19.86 1.86 37.27
N ARG A 214 20.38 1.31 38.35
CA ARG A 214 21.05 2.06 39.42
C ARG A 214 22.33 2.77 39.01
N ASN A 215 22.91 2.40 37.89
CA ASN A 215 24.12 3.06 37.34
C ASN A 215 23.80 4.24 36.41
N ALA A 216 22.53 4.59 36.25
CA ALA A 216 22.12 5.65 35.37
C ALA A 216 22.35 7.04 36.00
N ALA A 217 22.80 7.98 35.17
CA ALA A 217 23.09 9.35 35.63
C ALA A 217 21.85 10.16 35.99
N THR A 218 20.67 9.79 35.46
CA THR A 218 19.40 10.51 35.70
C THR A 218 18.25 9.54 35.92
N VAL A 219 17.20 9.97 36.64
CA VAL A 219 15.98 9.17 36.84
C VAL A 219 15.36 8.75 35.52
N ARG A 220 15.38 9.62 34.51
CA ARG A 220 14.85 9.33 33.17
C ARG A 220 15.58 8.17 32.49
N THR A 221 16.90 8.09 32.64
CA THR A 221 17.71 7.01 32.07
C THR A 221 17.66 5.75 32.92
N ALA A 222 17.40 5.86 34.23
CA ALA A 222 17.24 4.72 35.13
C ALA A 222 16.03 3.85 34.75
N PHE A 223 14.97 4.46 34.26
CA PHE A 223 13.71 3.79 33.86
C PHE A 223 13.48 3.80 32.34
N LEU A 224 14.55 3.91 31.55
CA LEU A 224 14.41 4.00 30.09
C LEU A 224 13.70 2.77 29.52
N ASP A 225 14.08 1.57 29.91
CA ASP A 225 13.48 0.33 29.40
C ASP A 225 12.04 0.13 29.87
N LEU A 226 11.70 0.57 31.07
CA LEU A 226 10.30 0.60 31.54
C LEU A 226 9.45 1.56 30.68
N ASN A 227 9.98 2.74 30.36
CA ASN A 227 9.29 3.70 29.51
C ASN A 227 9.16 3.20 28.05
N ARG A 228 10.16 2.48 27.55
CA ARG A 228 10.07 1.77 26.25
C ARG A 228 8.97 0.74 26.26
N SER A 229 8.91 -0.08 27.31
CA SER A 229 7.85 -1.09 27.49
C SER A 229 6.46 -0.46 27.42
N PHE A 230 6.21 0.61 28.19
CA PHE A 230 4.92 1.33 28.14
C PHE A 230 4.59 1.83 26.74
N PHE A 231 5.55 2.37 26.03
CA PHE A 231 5.33 2.85 24.66
C PHE A 231 5.03 1.70 23.69
N LEU A 232 5.80 0.62 23.73
CA LEU A 232 5.61 -0.53 22.86
C LEU A 232 4.28 -1.24 23.12
N HIS A 233 3.86 -1.36 24.39
CA HIS A 233 2.56 -1.92 24.72
C HIS A 233 1.41 -1.06 24.23
N ARG A 234 1.51 0.27 24.26
CA ARG A 234 0.51 1.18 23.66
C ARG A 234 0.38 0.95 22.17
N LEU A 235 1.51 0.87 21.46
CA LEU A 235 1.51 0.58 20.01
C LEU A 235 0.88 -0.78 19.70
N ARG A 236 1.15 -1.79 20.52
CA ARG A 236 0.52 -3.10 20.40
C ARG A 236 -0.99 -3.05 20.60
N VAL A 237 -1.49 -2.32 21.59
CA VAL A 237 -2.92 -2.12 21.83
C VAL A 237 -3.59 -1.40 20.66
N LEU A 238 -2.90 -0.44 20.05
CA LEU A 238 -3.35 0.26 18.84
C LEU A 238 -3.20 -0.58 17.57
N ASN A 239 -2.66 -1.80 17.69
CA ASN A 239 -2.41 -2.71 16.58
C ASN A 239 -1.45 -2.16 15.51
N VAL A 240 -0.47 -1.33 15.94
CA VAL A 240 0.57 -0.79 15.03
C VAL A 240 1.57 -1.90 14.71
N SER A 241 1.79 -2.17 13.43
CA SER A 241 2.62 -3.27 12.94
C SER A 241 4.13 -3.11 13.23
N PHE A 242 4.57 -1.93 13.66
CA PHE A 242 5.95 -1.64 14.06
C PHE A 242 6.47 -2.56 15.17
N VAL A 243 5.60 -3.08 16.05
CA VAL A 243 5.98 -3.79 17.26
C VAL A 243 5.36 -5.19 17.31
N LYS A 244 6.18 -6.19 17.63
CA LYS A 244 5.74 -7.55 17.91
C LYS A 244 6.41 -8.06 19.16
N GLN A 245 5.63 -8.38 20.18
CA GLN A 245 6.15 -8.98 21.40
C GLN A 245 6.55 -10.44 21.13
N VAL A 246 7.73 -10.82 21.59
CA VAL A 246 8.25 -12.19 21.50
C VAL A 246 8.12 -12.83 22.89
N PRO A 247 7.57 -14.05 22.99
CA PRO A 247 7.49 -14.74 24.27
C PRO A 247 8.89 -14.93 24.87
N VAL A 248 9.03 -14.60 26.15
CA VAL A 248 10.22 -14.91 26.96
C VAL A 248 9.89 -16.13 27.79
N ARG A 249 10.79 -17.12 27.88
CA ARG A 249 10.61 -18.26 28.81
C ARG A 249 10.58 -17.72 30.24
N GLN A 250 9.47 -17.98 30.94
CA GLN A 250 9.17 -17.37 32.23
C GLN A 250 9.96 -17.96 33.41
N ASP A 251 10.78 -18.97 33.19
CA ASP A 251 11.49 -19.62 34.27
C ASP A 251 12.50 -18.70 34.98
N ASP A 252 12.86 -17.57 34.36
CA ASP A 252 13.96 -16.73 34.85
C ASP A 252 13.62 -15.28 35.21
N ALA A 253 12.54 -14.65 34.69
CA ALA A 253 12.31 -13.24 35.05
C ALA A 253 10.97 -12.64 34.59
N THR A 254 10.19 -12.12 35.52
CA THR A 254 8.99 -11.29 35.25
C THR A 254 9.31 -9.86 34.80
N TRP A 255 10.58 -9.47 34.81
CA TRP A 255 11.06 -8.11 34.45
C TRP A 255 11.74 -8.03 33.10
N ALA A 256 11.86 -9.12 32.36
CA ALA A 256 12.46 -9.14 31.02
C ALA A 256 11.37 -9.16 29.94
N GLU A 257 11.48 -8.26 28.99
CA GLU A 257 10.66 -8.28 27.79
C GLU A 257 11.54 -8.37 26.54
N ARG A 258 10.99 -9.02 25.54
CA ARG A 258 11.65 -9.14 24.25
C ARG A 258 10.67 -8.71 23.14
N TRP A 259 11.14 -7.81 22.27
CA TRP A 259 10.36 -7.25 21.20
C TRP A 259 11.08 -7.41 19.88
N MET A 260 10.35 -7.66 18.82
CA MET A 260 10.82 -7.57 17.46
C MET A 260 10.24 -6.28 16.86
N LEU A 261 11.11 -5.39 16.41
CA LEU A 261 10.75 -4.11 15.84
C LEU A 261 11.12 -4.10 14.36
N SER A 262 10.17 -3.75 13.50
CA SER A 262 10.38 -3.60 12.06
C SER A 262 9.54 -2.43 11.55
N TRP A 263 10.17 -1.53 10.83
CA TRP A 263 9.45 -0.41 10.24
C TRP A 263 8.94 -0.81 8.88
N THR A 264 7.63 -0.84 8.76
CA THR A 264 6.99 -0.92 7.45
C THR A 264 6.31 0.42 7.19
N PRO A 265 6.17 0.84 5.93
CA PRO A 265 5.43 2.05 5.61
C PRO A 265 3.95 2.00 6.01
N GLU A 266 3.38 0.81 6.18
CA GLU A 266 2.06 0.62 6.78
C GLU A 266 2.04 1.14 8.23
N ALA A 267 3.10 0.95 9.00
CA ALA A 267 3.21 1.46 10.36
C ALA A 267 3.10 2.99 10.46
N GLU A 268 3.37 3.72 9.39
CA GLU A 268 3.20 5.18 9.33
C GLU A 268 1.74 5.60 9.12
N ILE A 269 0.92 4.68 8.62
CA ILE A 269 -0.49 4.91 8.30
C ILE A 269 -1.41 4.41 9.43
N GLU A 270 -0.95 3.43 10.20
CA GLU A 270 -1.63 2.85 11.36
C GLU A 270 -1.65 3.78 12.55
#